data_907b5088a61bccbb23eaa76bbdb74989
#
_entry.id   907b5088a61bccbb23eaa76bbdb74989
#
_cell.length_a   1.000
_cell.length_b   1.000
_cell.length_c   1.000
_cell.angle_alpha   90.00
_cell.angle_beta   90.00
_cell.angle_gamma   90.00
#
_symmetry.space_group_name_H-M   'P 1'
#
loop_
_entity.id
_entity.type
_entity.pdbx_description
1 polymer ?
#
loop_
_entity_poly.entity_id
_entity_poly.type
_entity_poly.pdbx_seq_one_letter_code
_entity_poly.pdbx_strand_id
1 'polypeptide(L)'
;MSQTDPLTVLQDSLRGAPIIWKGEYPYFIHPIADGIPRMEAEVLRATRDLIVSMVDWSQIDLIVSVEAMGLPLLAAVGEATGKPTVVIRKRSYGMEGEVRVDVSTGYSSSTAYINDISPGERLLIVDDVISTGGTLEPLLESLEGMGAVLQDVIVAIEKGEGRVRLSEERPEWPIRTLSRIDIVDGKVEIIQ
;
A
#
# COMPACT_ATOMS: atom_id res chain seq x y z
N MET A 1 7.85 30.91 -0.62
CA MET A 1 7.16 30.17 0.47
C MET A 1 7.89 28.83 0.57
N SER A 2 8.44 28.52 1.74
CA SER A 2 9.07 27.19 1.94
C SER A 2 7.98 26.13 1.78
N GLN A 3 8.19 25.17 0.90
CA GLN A 3 7.26 24.06 0.72
C GLN A 3 7.39 23.18 1.97
N THR A 4 6.29 22.87 2.62
CA THR A 4 6.28 21.96 3.77
C THR A 4 6.82 20.60 3.33
N ASP A 5 7.67 19.99 4.15
CA ASP A 5 8.21 18.67 3.88
C ASP A 5 7.09 17.63 3.69
N PRO A 6 7.10 16.84 2.61
CA PRO A 6 6.05 15.87 2.32
C PRO A 6 5.77 14.88 3.45
N LEU A 7 6.79 14.44 4.18
CA LEU A 7 6.60 13.54 5.32
C LEU A 7 5.84 14.23 6.45
N THR A 8 6.15 15.48 6.73
CA THR A 8 5.42 16.29 7.71
C THR A 8 3.94 16.43 7.32
N VAL A 9 3.64 16.70 6.04
CA VAL A 9 2.25 16.80 5.54
C VAL A 9 1.48 15.50 5.79
N LEU A 10 2.06 14.35 5.42
CA LEU A 10 1.44 13.04 5.65
C LEU A 10 1.22 12.78 7.14
N GLN A 11 2.25 12.97 7.97
CA GLN A 11 2.19 12.68 9.40
C GLN A 11 1.20 13.59 10.15
N ASP A 12 1.13 14.87 9.81
CA ASP A 12 0.17 15.79 10.42
C ASP A 12 -1.28 15.41 10.06
N SER A 13 -1.52 14.95 8.82
CA SER A 13 -2.83 14.43 8.42
C SER A 13 -3.21 13.16 9.20
N LEU A 14 -2.24 12.29 9.49
CA LEU A 14 -2.46 11.06 10.28
C LEU A 14 -2.77 11.37 11.75
N ARG A 15 -2.05 12.32 12.38
CA ARG A 15 -2.32 12.73 13.78
C ARG A 15 -3.75 13.24 13.97
N GLY A 16 -4.33 13.87 12.95
CA GLY A 16 -5.72 14.34 12.97
C GLY A 16 -6.78 13.28 12.63
N ALA A 17 -6.38 12.04 12.34
CA ALA A 17 -7.29 11.00 11.89
C ALA A 17 -8.27 10.58 13.00
N PRO A 18 -9.59 10.58 12.73
CA PRO A 18 -10.58 10.12 13.71
C PRO A 18 -10.46 8.61 13.97
N ILE A 19 -10.72 8.22 15.21
CA ILE A 19 -10.76 6.82 15.63
C ILE A 19 -12.21 6.40 15.80
N ILE A 20 -12.56 5.26 15.21
CA ILE A 20 -13.83 4.56 15.47
C ILE A 20 -13.53 3.19 16.08
N TRP A 21 -14.36 2.77 17.04
CA TRP A 21 -14.21 1.49 17.69
C TRP A 21 -15.09 0.43 17.02
N LYS A 22 -14.46 -0.67 16.59
CA LYS A 22 -15.14 -1.87 16.10
C LYS A 22 -14.98 -2.97 17.16
N GLY A 23 -15.93 -3.04 18.09
CA GLY A 23 -15.74 -3.80 19.33
C GLY A 23 -14.62 -3.20 20.17
N GLU A 24 -13.62 -3.99 20.52
CA GLU A 24 -12.42 -3.52 21.25
C GLU A 24 -11.30 -3.02 20.34
N TYR A 25 -11.47 -3.12 19.01
CA TYR A 25 -10.44 -2.73 18.07
C TYR A 25 -10.57 -1.25 17.66
N PRO A 26 -9.55 -0.43 17.94
CA PRO A 26 -9.52 0.96 17.52
C PRO A 26 -9.12 1.04 16.03
N TYR A 27 -10.04 1.53 15.22
CA TYR A 27 -9.86 1.70 13.78
C TYR A 27 -9.67 3.19 13.46
N PHE A 28 -8.54 3.57 12.89
CA PHE A 28 -8.33 4.94 12.41
C PHE A 28 -8.98 5.10 11.02
N ILE A 29 -9.55 6.27 10.78
CA ILE A 29 -10.13 6.61 9.47
C ILE A 29 -9.25 7.67 8.83
N HIS A 30 -8.71 7.37 7.66
CA HIS A 30 -7.84 8.30 6.96
C HIS A 30 -8.11 8.26 5.45
N PRO A 31 -8.08 9.41 4.74
CA PRO A 31 -8.40 9.43 3.31
C PRO A 31 -7.49 8.54 2.45
N ILE A 32 -6.22 8.36 2.80
CA ILE A 32 -5.33 7.40 2.10
C ILE A 32 -5.82 5.96 2.28
N ALA A 33 -6.31 5.60 3.49
CA ALA A 33 -6.71 4.22 3.83
C ALA A 33 -8.17 3.89 3.48
N ASP A 34 -9.06 4.89 3.54
CA ASP A 34 -10.52 4.68 3.48
C ASP A 34 -11.23 5.54 2.42
N GLY A 35 -10.54 6.49 1.79
CA GLY A 35 -11.15 7.47 0.90
C GLY A 35 -12.04 8.50 1.61
N ILE A 36 -12.12 8.42 2.92
CA ILE A 36 -12.86 9.31 3.81
C ILE A 36 -12.00 9.66 5.05
N PRO A 37 -12.21 10.84 5.68
CA PRO A 37 -12.95 11.97 5.13
C PRO A 37 -12.32 12.47 3.81
N ARG A 38 -12.57 13.70 3.42
CA ARG A 38 -12.07 14.26 2.16
C ARG A 38 -10.56 14.07 1.98
N MET A 39 -10.16 13.55 0.83
CA MET A 39 -8.76 13.50 0.40
C MET A 39 -8.31 14.89 -0.05
N GLU A 40 -7.50 15.56 0.76
CA GLU A 40 -6.90 16.81 0.35
C GLU A 40 -5.79 16.55 -0.68
N ALA A 41 -5.77 17.37 -1.76
CA ALA A 41 -4.82 17.17 -2.84
C ALA A 41 -3.35 17.29 -2.39
N GLU A 42 -3.09 18.05 -1.33
CA GLU A 42 -1.77 18.19 -0.73
C GLU A 42 -1.30 16.88 -0.08
N VAL A 43 -2.17 16.18 0.64
CA VAL A 43 -1.86 14.90 1.28
C VAL A 43 -1.56 13.82 0.23
N LEU A 44 -2.40 13.72 -0.82
CA LEU A 44 -2.15 12.76 -1.91
C LEU A 44 -0.85 13.08 -2.64
N ARG A 45 -0.57 14.36 -2.91
CA ARG A 45 0.67 14.79 -3.57
C ARG A 45 1.88 14.48 -2.71
N ALA A 46 1.84 14.79 -1.42
CA ALA A 46 2.92 14.53 -0.48
C ALA A 46 3.22 13.02 -0.40
N THR A 47 2.19 12.18 -0.29
CA THR A 47 2.34 10.72 -0.26
C THR A 47 2.96 10.20 -1.56
N ARG A 48 2.48 10.68 -2.72
CA ARG A 48 3.06 10.36 -4.04
C ARG A 48 4.53 10.77 -4.12
N ASP A 49 4.87 12.00 -3.72
CA ASP A 49 6.23 12.53 -3.83
C ASP A 49 7.22 11.76 -2.94
N LEU A 50 6.78 11.31 -1.77
CA LEU A 50 7.56 10.40 -0.92
C LEU A 50 7.85 9.09 -1.65
N ILE A 51 6.82 8.42 -2.18
CA ILE A 51 7.00 7.17 -2.95
C ILE A 51 7.97 7.38 -4.10
N VAL A 52 7.74 8.44 -4.90
CA VAL A 52 8.57 8.75 -6.08
C VAL A 52 10.04 8.98 -5.69
N SER A 53 10.31 9.62 -4.55
CA SER A 53 11.67 9.90 -4.08
C SER A 53 12.43 8.67 -3.57
N MET A 54 11.73 7.59 -3.22
CA MET A 54 12.33 6.39 -2.62
C MET A 54 12.77 5.35 -3.65
N VAL A 55 12.33 5.45 -4.91
CA VAL A 55 12.42 4.38 -5.91
C VAL A 55 13.46 4.69 -6.97
N ASP A 56 14.27 3.70 -7.33
CA ASP A 56 15.08 3.74 -8.56
C ASP A 56 14.21 3.35 -9.77
N TRP A 57 13.66 4.35 -10.43
CA TRP A 57 12.75 4.19 -11.57
C TRP A 57 13.35 3.51 -12.79
N SER A 58 14.69 3.40 -12.86
CA SER A 58 15.37 2.63 -13.92
C SER A 58 15.21 1.12 -13.74
N GLN A 59 14.86 0.69 -12.53
CA GLN A 59 14.66 -0.70 -12.17
C GLN A 59 13.18 -1.13 -12.14
N ILE A 60 12.24 -0.22 -12.43
CA ILE A 60 10.80 -0.53 -12.41
C ILE A 60 10.27 -0.60 -13.85
N ASP A 61 9.56 -1.68 -14.14
CA ASP A 61 8.85 -1.86 -15.41
C ASP A 61 7.36 -1.55 -15.25
N LEU A 62 6.75 -1.93 -14.11
CA LEU A 62 5.32 -1.87 -13.87
C LEU A 62 5.03 -1.51 -12.41
N ILE A 63 4.01 -0.69 -12.17
CA ILE A 63 3.49 -0.40 -10.83
C ILE A 63 2.21 -1.20 -10.63
N VAL A 64 2.12 -1.88 -9.50
CA VAL A 64 0.97 -2.73 -9.14
C VAL A 64 0.36 -2.27 -7.83
N SER A 65 -0.95 -2.28 -7.74
CA SER A 65 -1.67 -2.04 -6.48
C SER A 65 -2.96 -2.84 -6.41
N VAL A 66 -3.50 -2.97 -5.20
CA VAL A 66 -4.75 -3.71 -4.96
C VAL A 66 -5.92 -2.75 -4.69
N GLU A 67 -7.10 -3.08 -5.20
CA GLU A 67 -8.28 -2.30 -4.88
C GLU A 67 -8.71 -2.51 -3.41
N ALA A 68 -9.27 -1.48 -2.73
CA ALA A 68 -9.71 -0.23 -3.33
C ALA A 68 -8.74 0.93 -3.10
N MET A 69 -8.10 1.04 -1.94
CA MET A 69 -7.46 2.30 -1.55
C MET A 69 -6.01 2.45 -2.03
N GLY A 70 -5.38 1.40 -2.52
CA GLY A 70 -4.14 1.54 -3.27
C GLY A 70 -4.29 2.27 -4.62
N LEU A 71 -5.52 2.32 -5.20
CA LEU A 71 -5.75 2.90 -6.52
C LEU A 71 -5.44 4.39 -6.64
N PRO A 72 -5.83 5.26 -5.69
CA PRO A 72 -5.45 6.69 -5.75
C PRO A 72 -3.93 6.89 -5.79
N LEU A 73 -3.18 6.09 -5.00
CA LEU A 73 -1.72 6.13 -4.99
C LEU A 73 -1.13 5.61 -6.29
N LEU A 74 -1.63 4.46 -6.77
CA LEU A 74 -1.24 3.87 -8.06
C LEU A 74 -1.36 4.89 -9.19
N ALA A 75 -2.53 5.54 -9.30
CA ALA A 75 -2.79 6.52 -10.35
C ALA A 75 -1.87 7.75 -10.22
N ALA A 76 -1.68 8.26 -9.00
CA ALA A 76 -0.84 9.44 -8.77
C ALA A 76 0.64 9.16 -9.04
N VAL A 77 1.15 7.97 -8.65
CA VAL A 77 2.55 7.59 -8.89
C VAL A 77 2.77 7.27 -10.37
N GLY A 78 1.84 6.54 -11.01
CA GLY A 78 1.92 6.22 -12.44
C GLY A 78 1.93 7.47 -13.31
N GLU A 79 1.06 8.45 -13.02
CA GLU A 79 1.03 9.74 -13.72
C GLU A 79 2.34 10.52 -13.54
N ALA A 80 2.86 10.58 -12.31
CA ALA A 80 4.06 11.34 -12.02
C ALA A 80 5.33 10.73 -12.64
N THR A 81 5.36 9.43 -12.88
CA THR A 81 6.57 8.70 -13.34
C THR A 81 6.49 8.25 -14.79
N GLY A 82 5.31 8.29 -15.40
CA GLY A 82 5.07 7.76 -16.74
C GLY A 82 5.17 6.24 -16.84
N LYS A 83 5.18 5.52 -15.71
CA LYS A 83 5.22 4.05 -15.71
C LYS A 83 3.83 3.47 -15.90
N PRO A 84 3.69 2.33 -16.61
CA PRO A 84 2.43 1.61 -16.71
C PRO A 84 1.98 1.10 -15.34
N THR A 85 0.67 0.87 -15.20
CA THR A 85 0.06 0.46 -13.94
C THR A 85 -0.91 -0.69 -14.13
N VAL A 86 -0.95 -1.64 -13.20
CA VAL A 86 -1.93 -2.72 -13.13
C VAL A 86 -2.63 -2.75 -11.78
N VAL A 87 -3.93 -3.00 -11.80
CA VAL A 87 -4.78 -3.11 -10.62
C VAL A 87 -5.12 -4.57 -10.35
N ILE A 88 -4.77 -5.06 -9.16
CA ILE A 88 -5.27 -6.33 -8.64
C ILE A 88 -6.71 -6.12 -8.18
N ARG A 89 -7.66 -6.88 -8.75
CA ARG A 89 -9.09 -6.67 -8.55
C ARG A 89 -9.69 -7.69 -7.57
N LYS A 90 -10.76 -7.30 -6.89
CA LYS A 90 -11.54 -8.19 -6.00
C LYS A 90 -12.63 -8.99 -6.73
N ARG A 91 -12.65 -8.96 -8.04
CA ARG A 91 -13.54 -9.78 -8.88
C ARG A 91 -12.80 -10.30 -10.10
N SER A 92 -13.13 -11.51 -10.55
CA SER A 92 -12.63 -12.07 -11.79
C SER A 92 -13.19 -11.34 -13.02
N TYR A 93 -12.34 -11.22 -14.03
CA TYR A 93 -12.70 -10.79 -15.39
C TYR A 93 -12.61 -11.94 -16.38
N GLY A 94 -12.11 -13.11 -15.96
CA GLY A 94 -11.93 -14.29 -16.82
C GLY A 94 -10.92 -14.07 -17.94
N MET A 95 -9.93 -13.22 -17.72
CA MET A 95 -8.85 -13.00 -18.68
C MET A 95 -7.93 -14.23 -18.71
N GLU A 96 -7.33 -14.47 -19.87
CA GLU A 96 -6.32 -15.53 -20.00
C GLU A 96 -5.12 -15.21 -19.10
N GLY A 97 -4.67 -16.19 -18.31
CA GLY A 97 -3.58 -16.00 -17.36
C GLY A 97 -3.98 -15.35 -16.02
N GLU A 98 -5.29 -15.08 -15.80
CA GLU A 98 -5.76 -14.56 -14.52
C GLU A 98 -5.41 -15.51 -13.36
N VAL A 99 -4.76 -15.00 -12.33
CA VAL A 99 -4.41 -15.75 -11.11
C VAL A 99 -5.31 -15.33 -9.96
N ARG A 100 -5.97 -16.31 -9.35
CA ARG A 100 -6.80 -16.12 -8.16
C ARG A 100 -5.95 -16.25 -6.91
N VAL A 101 -6.12 -15.31 -5.97
CA VAL A 101 -5.43 -15.27 -4.68
C VAL A 101 -6.43 -15.06 -3.56
N ASP A 102 -6.44 -15.94 -2.57
CA ASP A 102 -7.25 -15.75 -1.37
C ASP A 102 -6.47 -14.90 -0.37
N VAL A 103 -7.06 -13.76 0.02
CA VAL A 103 -6.44 -12.77 0.92
C VAL A 103 -7.28 -12.61 2.19
N SER A 104 -6.63 -12.28 3.30
CA SER A 104 -7.31 -12.05 4.56
C SER A 104 -6.92 -10.70 5.16
N THR A 105 -7.89 -10.04 5.77
CA THR A 105 -7.65 -8.91 6.67
C THR A 105 -7.88 -9.38 8.11
N GLY A 106 -7.58 -8.55 9.10
CA GLY A 106 -7.81 -8.90 10.50
C GLY A 106 -9.27 -9.29 10.85
N TYR A 107 -10.24 -9.08 9.94
CA TYR A 107 -11.68 -9.32 10.19
C TYR A 107 -12.46 -9.90 9.01
N SER A 108 -11.85 -10.13 7.87
CA SER A 108 -12.53 -10.69 6.71
C SER A 108 -11.57 -11.43 5.79
N SER A 109 -12.08 -12.44 5.09
CA SER A 109 -11.41 -13.07 3.95
C SER A 109 -12.06 -12.59 2.66
N SER A 110 -11.27 -12.43 1.62
CA SER A 110 -11.73 -12.06 0.28
C SER A 110 -10.85 -12.71 -0.77
N THR A 111 -11.25 -12.61 -2.03
CA THR A 111 -10.46 -13.10 -3.16
C THR A 111 -9.98 -11.90 -3.97
N ALA A 112 -8.72 -11.94 -4.37
CA ALA A 112 -8.12 -11.01 -5.32
C ALA A 112 -7.79 -11.75 -6.63
N TYR A 113 -7.69 -11.01 -7.72
CA TYR A 113 -7.42 -11.53 -9.05
C TYR A 113 -6.33 -10.69 -9.71
N ILE A 114 -5.21 -11.33 -10.03
CA ILE A 114 -4.06 -10.74 -10.68
C ILE A 114 -4.14 -11.01 -12.18
N ASN A 115 -3.97 -9.99 -12.97
CA ASN A 115 -3.96 -10.05 -14.42
C ASN A 115 -2.76 -9.27 -14.97
N ASP A 116 -2.35 -9.59 -16.19
CA ASP A 116 -1.40 -8.83 -17.00
C ASP A 116 -0.05 -8.61 -16.31
N ILE A 117 0.49 -9.66 -15.73
CA ILE A 117 1.85 -9.72 -15.16
C ILE A 117 2.64 -10.75 -15.95
N SER A 118 3.80 -10.35 -16.45
CA SER A 118 4.69 -11.23 -17.21
C SER A 118 5.89 -11.69 -16.38
N PRO A 119 6.39 -12.92 -16.60
CA PRO A 119 7.61 -13.37 -15.95
C PRO A 119 8.80 -12.44 -16.25
N GLY A 120 9.56 -12.11 -15.23
CA GLY A 120 10.72 -11.23 -15.31
C GLY A 120 10.40 -9.74 -15.23
N GLU A 121 9.13 -9.32 -15.22
CA GLU A 121 8.78 -7.93 -14.98
C GLU A 121 9.18 -7.49 -13.57
N ARG A 122 9.83 -6.33 -13.49
CA ARG A 122 10.29 -5.72 -12.24
C ARG A 122 9.19 -4.80 -11.71
N LEU A 123 8.60 -5.22 -10.60
CA LEU A 123 7.40 -4.59 -10.04
C LEU A 123 7.75 -3.64 -8.90
N LEU A 124 7.10 -2.49 -8.89
CA LEU A 124 6.84 -1.72 -7.68
C LEU A 124 5.41 -2.03 -7.21
N ILE A 125 5.27 -2.54 -6.00
CA ILE A 125 3.97 -2.66 -5.36
C ILE A 125 3.72 -1.42 -4.48
N VAL A 126 2.56 -0.79 -4.66
CA VAL A 126 2.13 0.36 -3.86
C VAL A 126 0.81 0.04 -3.18
N ASP A 127 0.72 0.26 -1.87
CA ASP A 127 -0.52 0.03 -1.12
C ASP A 127 -0.74 1.12 -0.06
N ASP A 128 -1.96 1.20 0.47
CA ASP A 128 -2.36 2.21 1.44
C ASP A 128 -1.94 1.86 2.87
N VAL A 129 -2.26 0.66 3.35
CA VAL A 129 -2.02 0.25 4.75
C VAL A 129 -1.53 -1.18 4.85
N ILE A 130 -0.49 -1.39 5.64
CA ILE A 130 -0.14 -2.72 6.16
C ILE A 130 -0.45 -2.78 7.66
N SER A 131 -1.24 -3.78 8.06
CA SER A 131 -1.56 -4.05 9.47
C SER A 131 -1.06 -5.43 9.89
N THR A 132 -1.76 -6.49 9.51
CA THR A 132 -1.36 -7.88 9.79
C THR A 132 -0.49 -8.50 8.70
N GLY A 133 -0.48 -7.93 7.50
CA GLY A 133 0.16 -8.49 6.32
C GLY A 133 -0.67 -9.50 5.53
N GLY A 134 -1.84 -9.90 6.05
CA GLY A 134 -2.66 -10.97 5.45
C GLY A 134 -3.24 -10.67 4.05
N THR A 135 -3.18 -9.44 3.57
CA THR A 135 -3.44 -9.09 2.17
C THR A 135 -2.15 -9.12 1.36
N LEU A 136 -1.12 -8.48 1.88
CA LEU A 136 0.13 -8.28 1.14
C LEU A 136 0.87 -9.60 0.90
N GLU A 137 1.01 -10.44 1.92
CA GLU A 137 1.75 -11.69 1.88
C GLU A 137 1.33 -12.62 0.73
N PRO A 138 0.06 -13.07 0.64
CA PRO A 138 -0.35 -13.97 -0.43
C PRO A 138 -0.30 -13.32 -1.82
N LEU A 139 -0.41 -12.00 -1.91
CA LEU A 139 -0.24 -11.28 -3.18
C LEU A 139 1.22 -11.30 -3.63
N LEU A 140 2.19 -11.02 -2.74
CA LEU A 140 3.61 -11.07 -3.07
C LEU A 140 4.05 -12.48 -3.46
N GLU A 141 3.62 -13.52 -2.72
CA GLU A 141 3.88 -14.92 -3.07
C GLU A 141 3.33 -15.28 -4.45
N SER A 142 2.13 -14.82 -4.76
CA SER A 142 1.51 -15.10 -6.06
C SER A 142 2.24 -14.40 -7.21
N LEU A 143 2.67 -13.14 -7.02
CA LEU A 143 3.44 -12.39 -8.01
C LEU A 143 4.81 -13.05 -8.27
N GLU A 144 5.50 -13.49 -7.21
CA GLU A 144 6.73 -14.29 -7.35
C GLU A 144 6.45 -15.63 -8.07
N GLY A 145 5.36 -16.31 -7.71
CA GLY A 145 4.93 -17.55 -8.36
C GLY A 145 4.63 -17.39 -9.85
N MET A 146 4.22 -16.20 -10.29
CA MET A 146 4.06 -15.83 -11.70
C MET A 146 5.42 -15.50 -12.37
N GLY A 147 6.50 -15.50 -11.64
CA GLY A 147 7.85 -15.20 -12.13
C GLY A 147 8.19 -13.71 -12.18
N ALA A 148 7.40 -12.85 -11.58
CA ALA A 148 7.72 -11.43 -11.48
C ALA A 148 8.85 -11.17 -10.46
N VAL A 149 9.53 -10.04 -10.60
CA VAL A 149 10.59 -9.61 -9.69
C VAL A 149 10.02 -8.51 -8.79
N LEU A 150 9.92 -8.76 -7.50
CA LEU A 150 9.52 -7.77 -6.51
C LEU A 150 10.68 -6.79 -6.27
N GLN A 151 10.75 -5.75 -7.08
CA GLN A 151 11.86 -4.78 -7.02
C GLN A 151 11.71 -3.84 -5.84
N ASP A 152 10.47 -3.45 -5.50
CA ASP A 152 10.16 -2.61 -4.36
C ASP A 152 8.70 -2.80 -3.91
N VAL A 153 8.45 -2.65 -2.61
CA VAL A 153 7.11 -2.71 -2.02
C VAL A 153 6.97 -1.53 -1.06
N ILE A 154 6.16 -0.54 -1.41
CA ILE A 154 5.98 0.67 -0.59
C ILE A 154 4.54 0.78 -0.14
N VAL A 155 4.35 0.74 1.17
CA VAL A 155 3.04 0.94 1.81
C VAL A 155 3.02 2.30 2.51
N ALA A 156 1.97 3.09 2.29
CA ALA A 156 1.91 4.44 2.83
C ALA A 156 1.87 4.45 4.36
N ILE A 157 1.08 3.57 4.97
CA ILE A 157 0.85 3.57 6.43
C ILE A 157 1.11 2.16 7.00
N GLU A 158 1.93 2.10 8.03
CA GLU A 158 2.14 0.89 8.83
C GLU A 158 1.40 1.02 10.16
N LYS A 159 0.57 0.01 10.51
CA LYS A 159 -0.09 -0.09 11.80
C LYS A 159 -0.02 -1.53 12.29
N GLY A 160 0.55 -1.75 13.46
CA GLY A 160 0.75 -3.10 14.02
C GLY A 160 2.05 -3.75 13.54
N GLU A 161 2.12 -5.08 13.58
CA GLU A 161 3.38 -5.83 13.44
C GLU A 161 3.53 -6.57 12.10
N GLY A 162 2.60 -6.39 11.16
CA GLY A 162 2.60 -7.16 9.90
C GLY A 162 3.85 -6.96 9.07
N ARG A 163 4.35 -5.71 8.94
CA ARG A 163 5.59 -5.45 8.21
C ARG A 163 6.80 -6.09 8.90
N VAL A 164 6.89 -5.95 10.22
CA VAL A 164 8.02 -6.52 10.99
C VAL A 164 8.04 -8.03 10.82
N ARG A 165 6.88 -8.70 11.02
CA ARG A 165 6.75 -10.15 10.81
C ARG A 165 7.18 -10.55 9.41
N LEU A 166 6.64 -9.91 8.38
CA LEU A 166 6.99 -10.27 6.98
C LEU A 166 8.46 -10.03 6.68
N SER A 167 9.08 -8.98 7.20
CA SER A 167 10.51 -8.73 7.01
C SER A 167 11.42 -9.74 7.71
N GLU A 168 10.93 -10.38 8.79
CA GLU A 168 11.65 -11.47 9.48
C GLU A 168 11.48 -12.81 8.76
N GLU A 169 10.26 -13.13 8.30
CA GLU A 169 9.92 -14.37 7.62
C GLU A 169 10.41 -14.41 6.17
N ARG A 170 10.39 -13.28 5.50
CA ARG A 170 10.74 -13.09 4.08
C ARG A 170 11.68 -11.89 3.90
N PRO A 171 12.94 -11.98 4.39
CA PRO A 171 13.90 -10.87 4.36
C PRO A 171 14.28 -10.41 2.95
N GLU A 172 14.01 -11.23 1.92
CA GLU A 172 14.17 -10.88 0.51
C GLU A 172 13.11 -9.91 -0.02
N TRP A 173 11.96 -9.75 0.65
CA TRP A 173 10.94 -8.80 0.22
C TRP A 173 11.28 -7.38 0.65
N PRO A 174 11.42 -6.44 -0.28
CA PRO A 174 11.85 -5.07 -0.01
C PRO A 174 10.71 -4.19 0.53
N ILE A 175 10.07 -4.60 1.63
CA ILE A 175 8.90 -3.92 2.17
C ILE A 175 9.33 -2.69 2.97
N ARG A 176 8.89 -1.52 2.51
CA ARG A 176 9.12 -0.21 3.13
C ARG A 176 7.80 0.50 3.40
N THR A 177 7.79 1.36 4.41
CA THR A 177 6.60 2.17 4.76
C THR A 177 6.98 3.64 4.87
N LEU A 178 6.01 4.55 4.61
CA LEU A 178 6.26 5.98 4.70
C LEU A 178 6.09 6.49 6.13
N SER A 179 5.11 5.96 6.86
CA SER A 179 4.89 6.33 8.25
C SER A 179 4.33 5.16 9.04
N ARG A 180 4.88 4.93 10.23
CA ARG A 180 4.34 3.97 11.20
C ARG A 180 3.50 4.72 12.24
N ILE A 181 2.34 4.15 12.55
CA ILE A 181 1.41 4.70 13.55
C ILE A 181 1.04 3.67 14.60
N ASP A 182 0.66 4.17 15.76
CA ASP A 182 -0.06 3.41 16.78
C ASP A 182 -1.25 4.22 17.29
N ILE A 183 -2.15 3.57 18.03
CA ILE A 183 -3.30 4.24 18.65
C ILE A 183 -3.11 4.20 20.16
N VAL A 184 -2.77 5.34 20.73
CA VAL A 184 -2.52 5.55 22.14
C VAL A 184 -3.58 6.50 22.70
N ASP A 185 -4.28 6.10 23.75
CA ASP A 185 -5.34 6.90 24.40
C ASP A 185 -6.39 7.44 23.42
N GLY A 186 -6.75 6.62 22.41
CA GLY A 186 -7.76 6.96 21.40
C GLY A 186 -7.31 8.02 20.39
N LYS A 187 -6.00 8.21 20.22
CA LYS A 187 -5.39 9.12 19.23
C LYS A 187 -4.34 8.39 18.41
N VAL A 188 -4.17 8.85 17.17
CA VAL A 188 -3.06 8.39 16.34
C VAL A 188 -1.76 9.04 16.78
N GLU A 189 -0.77 8.22 17.10
CA GLU A 189 0.61 8.64 17.35
C GLU A 189 1.52 8.13 16.23
N ILE A 190 2.49 8.96 15.84
CA ILE A 190 3.52 8.57 14.87
C ILE A 190 4.64 7.87 15.64
N ILE A 191 4.95 6.65 15.24
CA ILE A 191 6.06 5.86 15.79
C ILE A 191 7.28 6.04 14.87
N GLN A 192 8.45 6.24 15.47
CA GLN A 192 9.72 6.38 14.74
C GLN A 192 10.39 5.01 14.52
#